data_f6e1bca5c2bc0f976a024eb99964fc35
#
_entry.id   f6e1bca5c2bc0f976a024eb99964fc35
#
_cell.length_a   1.000
_cell.length_b   1.000
_cell.length_c   1.000
_cell.angle_alpha   90.00
_cell.angle_beta   90.00
_cell.angle_gamma   90.00
#
_symmetry.space_group_name_H-M   'P 1'
#
loop_
_entity.id
_entity.type
_entity.pdbx_description
1 polymer ?
#
loop_
_entity_poly.entity_id
_entity_poly.type
_entity_poly.pdbx_seq_one_letter_code
_entity_poly.pdbx_strand_id
1 'polypeptide(L)'
;ILDLLQFLIPIDPKGVETVETVPAGTGPYLLESRSVGQGMKLKANPNYWRKGEPVSKEIVFTIFSEDAAATAALESGAIDMVYNGSSRSAARLKNAGYQVFDGPGKLVQVFRINSTRGPFRNKKFRQAFNYLMDRDGILRVGYAGMGQVVALPWAPASPAFDASYTKTYAYDLEKAKALLAEAGFPDGFET
;
A
#
# COMPACT_ATOMS: atom_id res chain seq x y z
N ILE A 1 9.60 -20.99 -4.36
CA ILE A 1 10.56 -20.94 -3.21
C ILE A 1 11.29 -19.61 -3.22
N LEU A 2 11.83 -19.15 -4.36
CA LEU A 2 12.57 -17.87 -4.44
C LEU A 2 11.68 -16.67 -4.04
N ASP A 3 10.39 -16.68 -4.39
CA ASP A 3 9.45 -15.63 -4.00
C ASP A 3 9.20 -15.55 -2.49
N LEU A 4 9.39 -16.66 -1.78
CA LEU A 4 9.30 -16.68 -0.31
C LEU A 4 10.54 -16.10 0.36
N LEU A 5 11.70 -16.17 -0.30
CA LEU A 5 12.96 -15.63 0.26
C LEU A 5 12.93 -14.10 0.40
N GLN A 6 12.09 -13.39 -0.36
CA GLN A 6 11.93 -11.95 -0.20
C GLN A 6 11.35 -11.53 1.17
N PHE A 7 10.70 -12.44 1.89
CA PHE A 7 10.17 -12.22 3.24
C PHE A 7 11.15 -12.64 4.34
N LEU A 8 12.24 -13.28 3.99
CA LEU A 8 13.28 -13.66 4.94
C LEU A 8 14.26 -12.52 5.09
N ILE A 9 14.48 -12.11 6.32
CA ILE A 9 15.52 -11.13 6.66
C ILE A 9 16.73 -11.93 7.15
N PRO A 10 17.81 -12.05 6.35
CA PRO A 10 19.01 -12.70 6.82
C PRO A 10 19.65 -11.86 7.93
N ILE A 11 19.92 -12.49 9.05
CA ILE A 11 20.52 -11.86 10.22
C ILE A 11 21.85 -12.57 10.49
N ASP A 12 22.91 -11.80 10.74
CA ASP A 12 24.16 -12.35 11.22
C ASP A 12 23.91 -13.07 12.55
N PRO A 13 24.27 -14.37 12.69
CA PRO A 13 24.11 -15.10 13.93
C PRO A 13 24.73 -14.42 15.16
N LYS A 14 25.82 -13.67 14.96
CA LYS A 14 26.45 -12.86 16.01
C LYS A 14 25.66 -11.62 16.41
N GLY A 15 24.73 -11.18 15.55
CA GLY A 15 23.89 -10.00 15.78
C GLY A 15 22.48 -10.31 16.27
N VAL A 16 22.11 -11.57 16.49
CA VAL A 16 20.74 -11.94 16.91
C VAL A 16 20.36 -11.27 18.23
N GLU A 17 21.26 -11.23 19.21
CA GLU A 17 21.01 -10.62 20.52
C GLU A 17 20.90 -9.08 20.45
N THR A 18 21.49 -8.47 19.43
CA THR A 18 21.55 -7.00 19.26
C THR A 18 20.71 -6.50 18.08
N VAL A 19 19.91 -7.37 17.46
CA VAL A 19 19.16 -7.05 16.25
C VAL A 19 18.24 -5.84 16.36
N GLU A 20 17.72 -5.57 17.54
CA GLU A 20 16.86 -4.42 17.81
C GLU A 20 17.62 -3.09 17.85
N THR A 21 18.89 -3.13 18.22
CA THR A 21 19.74 -1.94 18.42
C THR A 21 20.80 -1.77 17.36
N VAL A 22 21.42 -2.88 16.93
CA VAL A 22 22.48 -2.91 15.92
C VAL A 22 22.20 -4.05 14.94
N PRO A 23 21.20 -3.90 14.05
CA PRO A 23 20.89 -4.94 13.08
C PRO A 23 22.07 -5.11 12.10
N ALA A 24 22.51 -6.36 11.96
CA ALA A 24 23.51 -6.75 10.97
C ALA A 24 22.83 -7.31 9.73
N GLY A 25 23.06 -6.69 8.59
CA GLY A 25 22.48 -7.09 7.31
C GLY A 25 23.49 -6.96 6.18
N THR A 26 23.15 -7.51 5.03
CA THR A 26 23.98 -7.46 3.81
C THR A 26 23.61 -6.30 2.88
N GLY A 27 22.78 -5.39 3.36
CA GLY A 27 22.27 -4.26 2.58
C GLY A 27 23.29 -3.15 2.34
N PRO A 28 22.95 -2.18 1.45
CA PRO A 28 23.83 -1.08 1.09
C PRO A 28 24.03 -0.05 2.21
N TYR A 29 23.20 -0.10 3.26
CA TYR A 29 23.28 0.81 4.38
C TYR A 29 23.33 0.06 5.71
N LEU A 30 23.99 0.68 6.68
CA LEU A 30 24.06 0.25 8.09
C LEU A 30 23.29 1.24 8.96
N LEU A 31 22.62 0.75 9.99
CA LEU A 31 21.99 1.61 10.99
C LEU A 31 23.07 2.34 11.79
N GLU A 32 22.99 3.67 11.83
CA GLU A 32 23.86 4.50 12.66
C GLU A 32 23.19 4.87 13.97
N SER A 33 21.92 5.33 13.89
CA SER A 33 21.12 5.67 15.06
C SER A 33 19.64 5.50 14.79
N ARG A 34 18.86 5.27 15.85
CA ARG A 34 17.39 5.19 15.80
C ARG A 34 16.78 5.83 17.03
N SER A 35 15.77 6.67 16.81
CA SER A 35 14.91 7.21 17.85
C SER A 35 13.48 6.74 17.60
N VAL A 36 12.94 5.94 18.51
CA VAL A 36 11.59 5.35 18.35
C VAL A 36 10.55 6.46 18.21
N GLY A 37 9.71 6.35 17.17
CA GLY A 37 8.68 7.36 16.85
C GLY A 37 9.19 8.64 16.20
N GLN A 38 10.50 8.85 16.08
CA GLN A 38 11.06 10.05 15.46
C GLN A 38 11.73 9.77 14.12
N GLY A 39 12.53 8.69 14.05
CA GLY A 39 13.22 8.35 12.81
C GLY A 39 14.47 7.50 13.00
N MET A 40 15.25 7.42 11.93
CA MET A 40 16.53 6.70 11.94
C MET A 40 17.53 7.35 10.99
N LYS A 41 18.79 7.15 11.27
CA LYS A 41 19.92 7.56 10.45
C LYS A 41 20.67 6.32 9.98
N LEU A 42 20.90 6.25 8.69
CA LEU A 42 21.63 5.17 8.03
C LEU A 42 22.89 5.73 7.39
N LYS A 43 23.98 4.97 7.43
CA LYS A 43 25.21 5.27 6.71
C LYS A 43 25.54 4.22 5.67
N ALA A 44 26.20 4.61 4.61
CA ALA A 44 26.64 3.68 3.57
C ALA A 44 27.49 2.55 4.15
N ASN A 45 27.22 1.33 3.71
CA ASN A 45 27.98 0.14 4.09
C ASN A 45 29.26 0.08 3.25
N PRO A 46 30.45 0.26 3.83
CA PRO A 46 31.70 0.23 3.09
C PRO A 46 32.03 -1.17 2.52
N ASN A 47 31.41 -2.20 3.08
CA ASN A 47 31.58 -3.59 2.65
C ASN A 47 30.42 -4.09 1.78
N TYR A 48 29.65 -3.17 1.17
CA TYR A 48 28.55 -3.58 0.31
C TYR A 48 29.10 -4.31 -0.93
N TRP A 49 28.48 -5.41 -1.28
CA TRP A 49 28.98 -6.32 -2.32
C TRP A 49 28.92 -5.75 -3.75
N ARG A 50 28.10 -4.73 -4.00
CA ARG A 50 28.07 -4.01 -5.28
C ARG A 50 29.01 -2.83 -5.25
N LYS A 51 30.02 -2.87 -6.12
CA LYS A 51 30.99 -1.76 -6.24
C LYS A 51 30.30 -0.50 -6.79
N GLY A 52 30.59 0.64 -6.18
CA GLY A 52 30.02 1.94 -6.57
C GLY A 52 28.64 2.24 -6.00
N GLU A 53 28.08 1.34 -5.21
CA GLU A 53 26.84 1.54 -4.48
C GLU A 53 27.07 1.45 -2.97
N PRO A 54 26.25 2.14 -2.16
CA PRO A 54 25.25 3.13 -2.55
C PRO A 54 25.89 4.47 -2.94
N VAL A 55 25.19 5.26 -3.77
CA VAL A 55 25.66 6.58 -4.19
C VAL A 55 25.58 7.58 -3.04
N SER A 56 24.46 7.57 -2.29
CA SER A 56 24.27 8.44 -1.13
C SER A 56 25.06 7.91 0.07
N LYS A 57 25.85 8.78 0.70
CA LYS A 57 26.65 8.39 1.88
C LYS A 57 25.81 8.15 3.13
N GLU A 58 24.68 8.86 3.21
CA GLU A 58 23.81 8.87 4.37
C GLU A 58 22.35 8.99 3.93
N ILE A 59 21.45 8.38 4.70
CA ILE A 59 20.00 8.56 4.59
C ILE A 59 19.47 8.87 5.99
N VAL A 60 18.71 9.94 6.11
CA VAL A 60 17.99 10.29 7.34
C VAL A 60 16.50 10.10 7.11
N PHE A 61 15.89 9.18 7.85
CA PHE A 61 14.44 9.02 7.88
C PHE A 61 13.85 9.80 9.03
N THR A 62 12.90 10.68 8.72
CA THR A 62 12.09 11.40 9.71
C THR A 62 10.66 10.90 9.63
N ILE A 63 10.06 10.56 10.77
CA ILE A 63 8.68 10.11 10.85
C ILE A 63 7.79 11.33 11.07
N PHE A 64 6.83 11.53 10.19
CA PHE A 64 5.77 12.51 10.33
C PHE A 64 4.46 11.80 10.66
N SER A 65 3.75 12.25 11.68
CA SER A 65 2.42 11.72 12.02
C SER A 65 1.34 12.18 11.03
N GLU A 66 1.55 13.33 10.41
CA GLU A 66 0.60 13.95 9.51
C GLU A 66 1.20 14.13 8.10
N ASP A 67 0.46 13.72 7.10
CA ASP A 67 0.84 13.83 5.68
C ASP A 67 1.07 15.30 5.25
N ALA A 68 0.27 16.21 5.80
CA ALA A 68 0.44 17.64 5.56
C ALA A 68 1.79 18.19 6.06
N ALA A 69 2.27 17.70 7.21
CA ALA A 69 3.55 18.09 7.76
C ALA A 69 4.72 17.57 6.91
N ALA A 70 4.67 16.32 6.46
CA ALA A 70 5.65 15.76 5.53
C ALA A 70 5.70 16.54 4.22
N THR A 71 4.53 16.93 3.69
CA THR A 71 4.43 17.70 2.45
C THR A 71 5.03 19.11 2.62
N ALA A 72 4.72 19.78 3.72
CA ALA A 72 5.29 21.10 4.02
C ALA A 72 6.80 21.05 4.21
N ALA A 73 7.33 20.00 4.83
CA ALA A 73 8.76 19.77 4.97
C ALA A 73 9.47 19.59 3.62
N LEU A 74 8.84 18.88 2.69
CA LEU A 74 9.35 18.75 1.31
C LEU A 74 9.31 20.09 0.58
N GLU A 75 8.22 20.83 0.67
CA GLU A 75 8.06 22.14 0.00
C GLU A 75 9.01 23.21 0.54
N SER A 76 9.37 23.14 1.82
CA SER A 76 10.36 24.03 2.43
C SER A 76 11.81 23.60 2.17
N GLY A 77 12.04 22.43 1.57
CA GLY A 77 13.39 21.86 1.39
C GLY A 77 14.01 21.29 2.67
N ALA A 78 13.24 21.11 3.74
CA ALA A 78 13.71 20.48 4.97
C ALA A 78 13.95 18.97 4.81
N ILE A 79 13.30 18.34 3.82
CA ILE A 79 13.54 16.96 3.39
C ILE A 79 13.58 16.91 1.86
N ASP A 80 14.27 15.91 1.32
CA ASP A 80 14.45 15.73 -0.12
C ASP A 80 13.38 14.85 -0.75
N MET A 81 12.73 13.97 0.02
CA MET A 81 11.78 13.00 -0.50
C MET A 81 10.74 12.61 0.56
N VAL A 82 9.50 12.46 0.13
CA VAL A 82 8.44 11.82 0.91
C VAL A 82 8.27 10.38 0.42
N TYR A 83 8.42 9.42 1.31
CA TYR A 83 8.17 8.00 1.02
C TYR A 83 6.79 7.61 1.51
N ASN A 84 6.01 6.98 0.64
CA ASN A 84 4.66 6.48 0.96
C ASN A 84 3.66 7.58 1.40
N GLY A 85 3.76 8.76 0.79
CA GLY A 85 2.78 9.84 0.98
C GLY A 85 1.40 9.47 0.46
N SER A 86 0.36 10.18 0.92
CA SER A 86 -1.01 9.94 0.45
C SER A 86 -1.14 10.23 -1.04
N SER A 87 -2.05 9.51 -1.71
CA SER A 87 -2.35 9.75 -3.14
C SER A 87 -2.80 11.19 -3.39
N ARG A 88 -3.50 11.82 -2.44
CA ARG A 88 -3.95 13.21 -2.54
C ARG A 88 -2.78 14.19 -2.52
N SER A 89 -1.85 14.02 -1.59
CA SER A 89 -0.63 14.86 -1.52
C SER A 89 0.27 14.61 -2.71
N ALA A 90 0.43 13.36 -3.14
CA ALA A 90 1.19 13.02 -4.34
C ALA A 90 0.60 13.68 -5.59
N ALA A 91 -0.73 13.64 -5.79
CA ALA A 91 -1.39 14.32 -6.90
C ALA A 91 -1.19 15.84 -6.85
N ARG A 92 -1.31 16.46 -5.65
CA ARG A 92 -1.07 17.88 -5.45
C ARG A 92 0.37 18.28 -5.79
N LEU A 93 1.34 17.54 -5.28
CA LEU A 93 2.77 17.78 -5.55
C LEU A 93 3.11 17.60 -7.02
N LYS A 94 2.54 16.59 -7.69
CA LYS A 94 2.70 16.38 -9.13
C LYS A 94 2.20 17.58 -9.94
N ASN A 95 1.02 18.12 -9.58
CA ASN A 95 0.48 19.33 -10.21
C ASN A 95 1.31 20.59 -9.91
N ALA A 96 2.02 20.62 -8.79
CA ALA A 96 2.96 21.69 -8.43
C ALA A 96 4.34 21.53 -9.07
N GLY A 97 4.56 20.52 -9.91
CA GLY A 97 5.81 20.31 -10.65
C GLY A 97 6.84 19.44 -9.93
N TYR A 98 6.50 18.85 -8.79
CA TYR A 98 7.39 17.87 -8.13
C TYR A 98 7.44 16.56 -8.88
N GLN A 99 8.58 15.90 -8.84
CA GLN A 99 8.73 14.56 -9.40
C GLN A 99 8.02 13.55 -8.48
N VAL A 100 7.04 12.83 -9.03
CA VAL A 100 6.30 11.78 -8.32
C VAL A 100 6.57 10.45 -8.99
N PHE A 101 7.12 9.52 -8.23
CA PHE A 101 7.31 8.13 -8.66
C PHE A 101 6.08 7.34 -8.22
N ASP A 102 5.19 7.10 -9.14
CA ASP A 102 4.04 6.23 -8.98
C ASP A 102 4.18 5.02 -9.92
N GLY A 103 3.59 3.91 -9.55
CA GLY A 103 3.65 2.72 -10.37
C GLY A 103 2.70 1.63 -9.86
N PRO A 104 2.51 0.56 -10.66
CA PRO A 104 1.65 -0.54 -10.27
C PRO A 104 2.16 -1.18 -8.98
N GLY A 105 1.49 -0.88 -7.89
CA GLY A 105 1.79 -1.43 -6.58
C GLY A 105 1.49 -2.93 -6.51
N LYS A 106 2.09 -3.59 -5.51
CA LYS A 106 1.76 -4.98 -5.14
C LYS A 106 0.58 -5.05 -4.17
N LEU A 107 0.11 -3.91 -3.66
CA LEU A 107 -0.99 -3.84 -2.71
C LEU A 107 -2.32 -3.63 -3.44
N VAL A 108 -3.31 -4.41 -3.04
CA VAL A 108 -4.71 -4.24 -3.43
C VAL A 108 -5.51 -3.85 -2.19
N GLN A 109 -6.20 -2.72 -2.28
CA GLN A 109 -7.15 -2.32 -1.24
C GLN A 109 -8.39 -3.18 -1.36
N VAL A 110 -8.76 -3.86 -0.30
CA VAL A 110 -9.87 -4.80 -0.29
C VAL A 110 -10.80 -4.56 0.89
N PHE A 111 -12.10 -4.75 0.67
CA PHE A 111 -13.05 -4.89 1.76
C PHE A 111 -13.07 -6.33 2.23
N ARG A 112 -12.68 -6.55 3.48
CA ARG A 112 -12.73 -7.88 4.10
C ARG A 112 -14.09 -8.07 4.75
N ILE A 113 -14.83 -9.08 4.28
CA ILE A 113 -16.17 -9.39 4.71
C ILE A 113 -16.15 -10.68 5.53
N ASN A 114 -16.78 -10.66 6.71
CA ASN A 114 -17.01 -11.88 7.47
C ASN A 114 -18.20 -12.64 6.89
N SER A 115 -17.93 -13.67 6.09
CA SER A 115 -18.96 -14.49 5.42
C SER A 115 -19.65 -15.50 6.35
N THR A 116 -19.27 -15.56 7.63
CA THR A 116 -19.87 -16.50 8.60
C THR A 116 -20.95 -15.87 9.48
N ARG A 117 -21.17 -14.56 9.38
CA ARG A 117 -22.10 -13.80 10.22
C ARG A 117 -23.01 -12.88 9.41
N GLY A 118 -24.18 -12.63 9.96
CA GLY A 118 -25.16 -11.67 9.43
C GLY A 118 -25.56 -11.92 7.96
N PRO A 119 -25.97 -10.88 7.24
CA PRO A 119 -26.44 -10.98 5.85
C PRO A 119 -25.36 -11.53 4.89
N PHE A 120 -24.07 -11.32 5.22
CA PHE A 120 -22.97 -11.80 4.40
C PHE A 120 -22.80 -13.32 4.33
N ARG A 121 -23.57 -14.09 5.12
CA ARG A 121 -23.71 -15.55 4.94
C ARG A 121 -24.38 -15.88 3.60
N ASN A 122 -25.30 -15.03 3.13
CA ASN A 122 -26.00 -15.21 1.87
C ASN A 122 -25.08 -14.84 0.69
N LYS A 123 -24.91 -15.75 -0.27
CA LYS A 123 -24.11 -15.55 -1.47
C LYS A 123 -24.60 -14.37 -2.33
N LYS A 124 -25.94 -14.26 -2.52
CA LYS A 124 -26.54 -13.17 -3.32
C LYS A 124 -26.32 -11.82 -2.68
N PHE A 125 -26.37 -11.75 -1.34
CA PHE A 125 -26.01 -10.53 -0.61
C PHE A 125 -24.56 -10.10 -0.86
N ARG A 126 -23.61 -11.05 -0.81
CA ARG A 126 -22.20 -10.74 -1.14
C ARG A 126 -22.01 -10.30 -2.59
N GLN A 127 -22.75 -10.88 -3.53
CA GLN A 127 -22.72 -10.46 -4.93
C GLN A 127 -23.32 -9.06 -5.11
N ALA A 128 -24.45 -8.75 -4.46
CA ALA A 128 -25.05 -7.44 -4.43
C ALA A 128 -24.06 -6.39 -3.92
N PHE A 129 -23.38 -6.68 -2.80
CA PHE A 129 -22.38 -5.80 -2.22
C PHE A 129 -21.24 -5.48 -3.20
N ASN A 130 -20.82 -6.46 -4.00
CA ASN A 130 -19.79 -6.23 -5.03
C ASN A 130 -20.28 -5.32 -6.17
N TYR A 131 -21.54 -5.44 -6.59
CA TYR A 131 -22.13 -4.56 -7.62
C TYR A 131 -22.42 -3.13 -7.11
N LEU A 132 -22.62 -2.94 -5.79
CA LEU A 132 -22.77 -1.62 -5.16
C LEU A 132 -21.47 -0.81 -5.11
N MET A 133 -20.33 -1.46 -5.30
CA MET A 133 -19.02 -0.82 -5.15
C MET A 133 -18.67 -0.01 -6.40
N ASP A 134 -18.88 1.30 -6.34
CA ASP A 134 -18.35 2.25 -7.34
C ASP A 134 -16.82 2.39 -7.17
N ARG A 135 -16.08 1.44 -7.69
CA ARG A 135 -14.61 1.40 -7.59
C ARG A 135 -13.95 2.57 -8.31
N ASP A 136 -14.52 3.02 -9.42
CA ASP A 136 -14.03 4.19 -10.16
C ASP A 136 -14.25 5.48 -9.37
N GLY A 137 -15.41 5.61 -8.73
CA GLY A 137 -15.70 6.71 -7.81
C GLY A 137 -14.75 6.70 -6.60
N ILE A 138 -14.52 5.55 -6.00
CA ILE A 138 -13.56 5.39 -4.90
C ILE A 138 -12.14 5.79 -5.34
N LEU A 139 -11.69 5.33 -6.50
CA LEU A 139 -10.38 5.70 -7.05
C LEU A 139 -10.28 7.21 -7.26
N ARG A 140 -11.29 7.82 -7.89
CA ARG A 140 -11.31 9.24 -8.21
C ARG A 140 -11.31 10.13 -6.95
N VAL A 141 -12.16 9.82 -5.97
CA VAL A 141 -12.37 10.66 -4.78
C VAL A 141 -11.38 10.30 -3.67
N GLY A 142 -11.22 9.02 -3.39
CA GLY A 142 -10.39 8.53 -2.29
C GLY A 142 -8.88 8.58 -2.59
N TYR A 143 -8.52 8.33 -3.85
CA TYR A 143 -7.12 8.19 -4.26
C TYR A 143 -6.68 9.26 -5.28
N ALA A 144 -7.49 10.31 -5.48
CA ALA A 144 -7.21 11.39 -6.45
C ALA A 144 -6.91 10.85 -7.87
N GLY A 145 -7.51 9.74 -8.25
CA GLY A 145 -7.29 9.07 -9.53
C GLY A 145 -5.98 8.28 -9.63
N MET A 146 -5.17 8.24 -8.57
CA MET A 146 -3.89 7.52 -8.58
C MET A 146 -4.09 6.05 -8.24
N GLY A 147 -3.76 5.17 -9.16
CA GLY A 147 -3.92 3.73 -9.02
C GLY A 147 -4.68 3.10 -10.17
N GLN A 148 -5.13 1.86 -9.96
CA GLN A 148 -5.88 1.11 -10.96
C GLN A 148 -7.03 0.35 -10.29
N VAL A 149 -8.22 0.40 -10.90
CA VAL A 149 -9.35 -0.40 -10.47
C VAL A 149 -9.14 -1.86 -10.85
N VAL A 150 -9.29 -2.75 -9.86
CA VAL A 150 -9.28 -4.19 -10.06
C VAL A 150 -10.45 -4.82 -9.29
N ALA A 151 -11.07 -5.85 -9.86
CA ALA A 151 -12.13 -6.63 -9.19
C ALA A 151 -11.59 -7.87 -8.47
N LEU A 152 -10.31 -8.15 -8.61
CA LEU A 152 -9.61 -9.30 -8.03
C LEU A 152 -8.84 -8.92 -6.77
N PRO A 153 -8.64 -9.83 -5.83
CA PRO A 153 -7.79 -9.61 -4.67
C PRO A 153 -6.28 -9.64 -5.00
N TRP A 154 -5.94 -9.79 -6.28
CA TRP A 154 -4.57 -9.88 -6.79
C TRP A 154 -4.20 -8.61 -7.54
N ALA A 155 -3.01 -8.08 -7.28
CA ALA A 155 -2.46 -6.99 -8.07
C ALA A 155 -2.12 -7.47 -9.50
N PRO A 156 -2.15 -6.56 -10.52
CA PRO A 156 -1.83 -6.93 -11.91
C PRO A 156 -0.46 -7.59 -12.10
N ALA A 157 0.51 -7.26 -11.23
CA ALA A 157 1.83 -7.88 -11.25
C ALA A 157 1.88 -9.31 -10.63
N SER A 158 0.77 -9.78 -10.05
CA SER A 158 0.69 -11.13 -9.46
C SER A 158 0.54 -12.19 -10.55
N PRO A 159 1.24 -13.33 -10.47
CA PRO A 159 0.99 -14.47 -11.38
C PRO A 159 -0.43 -15.02 -11.30
N ALA A 160 -1.17 -14.76 -10.22
CA ALA A 160 -2.56 -15.16 -10.04
C ALA A 160 -3.58 -14.17 -10.64
N PHE A 161 -3.11 -13.05 -11.20
CA PHE A 161 -3.99 -12.05 -11.81
C PHE A 161 -4.47 -12.53 -13.18
N ASP A 162 -5.79 -12.51 -13.36
CA ASP A 162 -6.42 -12.80 -14.65
C ASP A 162 -7.27 -11.61 -15.08
N ALA A 163 -6.84 -10.93 -16.14
CA ALA A 163 -7.46 -9.73 -16.66
C ALA A 163 -8.92 -9.94 -17.12
N SER A 164 -9.30 -11.16 -17.47
CA SER A 164 -10.67 -11.49 -17.90
C SER A 164 -11.72 -11.25 -16.81
N TYR A 165 -11.32 -11.34 -15.52
CA TYR A 165 -12.19 -11.12 -14.37
C TYR A 165 -12.25 -9.66 -13.88
N THR A 166 -11.50 -8.75 -14.48
CA THR A 166 -11.40 -7.35 -14.00
C THR A 166 -12.74 -6.64 -13.98
N LYS A 167 -13.66 -6.98 -14.88
CA LYS A 167 -15.00 -6.38 -15.00
C LYS A 167 -16.14 -7.25 -14.46
N THR A 168 -15.84 -8.37 -13.79
CA THR A 168 -16.85 -9.35 -13.35
C THR A 168 -17.94 -8.74 -12.47
N TYR A 169 -17.57 -7.76 -11.63
CA TYR A 169 -18.48 -7.03 -10.74
C TYR A 169 -18.38 -5.52 -11.02
N ALA A 170 -18.57 -5.12 -12.28
CA ALA A 170 -18.69 -3.71 -12.62
C ALA A 170 -19.85 -3.07 -11.85
N TYR A 171 -19.71 -1.82 -11.45
CA TYR A 171 -20.75 -1.09 -10.70
C TYR A 171 -22.08 -1.13 -11.44
N ASP A 172 -23.11 -1.64 -10.76
CA ASP A 172 -24.46 -1.79 -11.29
C ASP A 172 -25.48 -1.76 -10.14
N LEU A 173 -26.03 -0.59 -9.90
CA LEU A 173 -26.95 -0.37 -8.78
C LEU A 173 -28.26 -1.15 -8.92
N GLU A 174 -28.78 -1.27 -10.13
CA GLU A 174 -30.05 -1.98 -10.34
C GLU A 174 -29.90 -3.47 -10.14
N LYS A 175 -28.80 -4.04 -10.63
CA LYS A 175 -28.47 -5.44 -10.38
C LYS A 175 -28.20 -5.72 -8.90
N ALA A 176 -27.56 -4.78 -8.21
CA ALA A 176 -27.34 -4.88 -6.77
C ALA A 176 -28.65 -4.92 -6.00
N LYS A 177 -29.61 -4.01 -6.31
CA LYS A 177 -30.94 -4.00 -5.69
C LYS A 177 -31.71 -5.31 -5.95
N ALA A 178 -31.70 -5.80 -7.18
CA ALA A 178 -32.35 -7.06 -7.51
C ALA A 178 -31.78 -8.23 -6.69
N LEU A 179 -30.45 -8.32 -6.57
CA LEU A 179 -29.79 -9.35 -5.78
C LEU A 179 -30.04 -9.21 -4.27
N LEU A 180 -30.17 -7.96 -3.75
CA LEU A 180 -30.57 -7.72 -2.36
C LEU A 180 -32.00 -8.23 -2.11
N ALA A 181 -32.95 -7.92 -3.00
CA ALA A 181 -34.31 -8.42 -2.89
C ALA A 181 -34.37 -9.95 -2.92
N GLU A 182 -33.62 -10.59 -3.85
CA GLU A 182 -33.49 -12.05 -3.92
C GLU A 182 -32.79 -12.65 -2.69
N ALA A 183 -31.98 -11.88 -1.98
CA ALA A 183 -31.35 -12.28 -0.74
C ALA A 183 -32.27 -12.14 0.49
N GLY A 184 -33.48 -11.57 0.32
CA GLY A 184 -34.45 -11.32 1.39
C GLY A 184 -34.34 -9.93 2.03
N PHE A 185 -33.67 -8.98 1.37
CA PHE A 185 -33.45 -7.60 1.85
C PHE A 185 -33.92 -6.56 0.81
N PRO A 186 -35.23 -6.55 0.40
CA PRO A 186 -35.70 -5.63 -0.64
C PRO A 186 -35.60 -4.15 -0.23
N ASP A 187 -35.74 -3.86 1.06
CA ASP A 187 -35.70 -2.50 1.61
C ASP A 187 -34.35 -2.15 2.26
N GLY A 188 -33.32 -2.99 2.05
CA GLY A 188 -32.03 -2.86 2.69
C GLY A 188 -31.97 -3.60 4.03
N PHE A 189 -30.98 -3.26 4.87
CA PHE A 189 -30.79 -3.86 6.20
C PHE A 189 -30.12 -2.85 7.13
N GLU A 190 -30.40 -2.97 8.41
CA GLU A 190 -29.69 -2.24 9.48
C GLU A 190 -28.47 -3.04 9.96
N THR A 191 -27.35 -2.34 10.25
CA THR A 191 -26.10 -2.91 10.75
C THR A 191 -25.91 -2.65 12.22
#